data_e88d1183dc37e4c771d6925628b327b2
#
_entry.id   e88d1183dc37e4c771d6925628b327b2
#
_cell.length_a   1.000
_cell.length_b   1.000
_cell.length_c   1.000
_cell.angle_alpha   90.00
_cell.angle_beta   90.00
_cell.angle_gamma   90.00
#
_symmetry.space_group_name_H-M   'P 1'
#
loop_
_entity.id
_entity.type
_entity.pdbx_description
1 polymer ?
#
loop_
_entity_poly.entity_id
_entity_poly.type
_entity_poly.pdbx_seq_one_letter_code
_entity_poly.pdbx_strand_id
1 'polypeptide(L)'
;MATAAAVAAFAAGSEALFIDEAGWTASWRGEPLDLTPIEFRLLHILAAQPGRVYARTQLLDLLHVDGREVTERAVDSHIKNLRRKLERAGAGTDRIRSIYGVGYRFER
;
A
#
# COMPACT_ATOMS: atom_id res chain seq x y z
N MET A 1 -24.19 -6.20 -2.67
CA MET A 1 -23.56 -6.69 -2.90
C MET A 1 -22.49 -6.53 -3.82
N ALA A 2 -22.45 -5.63 -4.51
CA ALA A 2 -21.41 -5.36 -5.41
C ALA A 2 -20.08 -5.25 -4.75
N THR A 3 -20.15 -4.92 -3.55
CA THR A 3 -18.95 -4.76 -2.86
C THR A 3 -18.13 -5.99 -2.80
N ALA A 4 -18.74 -7.06 -2.81
CA ALA A 4 -18.02 -8.27 -2.67
C ALA A 4 -17.08 -8.52 -3.80
N ALA A 5 -17.48 -8.10 -4.94
CA ALA A 5 -16.66 -8.36 -6.09
C ALA A 5 -15.37 -7.58 -6.05
N ALA A 6 -15.47 -6.36 -5.64
CA ALA A 6 -14.30 -5.54 -5.62
C ALA A 6 -13.30 -6.09 -4.65
N VAL A 7 -13.80 -6.66 -3.63
CA VAL A 7 -12.94 -7.14 -2.67
C VAL A 7 -12.17 -8.29 -3.11
N ALA A 8 -12.84 -9.18 -3.73
CA ALA A 8 -12.21 -10.38 -4.14
C ALA A 8 -10.98 -10.12 -4.93
N ALA A 9 -11.04 -9.14 -5.74
CA ALA A 9 -9.97 -8.88 -6.61
C ALA A 9 -8.71 -8.60 -5.87
N PHE A 10 -8.86 -8.01 -4.70
CA PHE A 10 -7.70 -7.59 -4.09
C PHE A 10 -7.19 -8.44 -3.03
N ALA A 11 -8.02 -9.16 -2.46
CA ALA A 11 -7.64 -10.01 -1.41
C ALA A 11 -6.70 -11.09 -1.86
N ALA A 12 -6.52 -11.19 -3.13
CA ALA A 12 -5.64 -12.20 -3.66
C ALA A 12 -4.29 -12.20 -2.97
N GLY A 13 -3.82 -11.07 -2.59
CA GLY A 13 -2.52 -10.98 -2.00
C GLY A 13 -2.49 -11.30 -0.52
N SER A 14 -3.60 -11.16 0.15
CA SER A 14 -3.63 -11.36 1.60
C SER A 14 -5.07 -11.43 2.08
N GLU A 15 -5.36 -12.42 2.89
CA GLU A 15 -6.70 -12.53 3.45
C GLU A 15 -6.96 -11.48 4.49
N ALA A 16 -5.93 -10.92 5.06
CA ALA A 16 -6.08 -9.93 6.11
C ALA A 16 -6.29 -8.53 5.58
N LEU A 17 -5.70 -8.23 4.44
CA LEU A 17 -5.78 -6.90 3.86
C LEU A 17 -6.94 -6.79 2.91
N PHE A 18 -7.77 -5.75 3.10
CA PHE A 18 -8.92 -5.53 2.27
C PHE A 18 -8.81 -4.13 1.70
N ILE A 19 -8.85 -3.99 0.40
CA ILE A 19 -8.78 -2.69 -0.26
C ILE A 19 -10.03 -2.43 -1.09
N ASP A 20 -10.61 -1.26 -0.88
CA ASP A 20 -11.77 -0.81 -1.64
C ASP A 20 -11.30 0.32 -2.56
N GLU A 21 -11.11 0.00 -3.82
CA GLU A 21 -10.63 0.98 -4.78
C GLU A 21 -11.63 2.09 -5.00
N ALA A 22 -12.89 1.76 -5.03
CA ALA A 22 -13.92 2.76 -5.27
C ALA A 22 -13.97 3.79 -4.16
N GLY A 23 -13.78 3.37 -2.95
CA GLY A 23 -13.82 4.27 -1.81
C GLY A 23 -12.48 4.81 -1.38
N TRP A 24 -11.41 4.36 -2.01
CA TRP A 24 -10.04 4.73 -1.64
C TRP A 24 -9.75 4.43 -0.17
N THR A 25 -10.24 3.29 0.31
CA THR A 25 -10.06 2.89 1.70
C THR A 25 -9.46 1.51 1.79
N ALA A 26 -8.88 1.22 2.92
CA ALA A 26 -8.32 -0.10 3.18
C ALA A 26 -8.47 -0.45 4.65
N SER A 27 -8.46 -1.73 4.95
CA SER A 27 -8.52 -2.18 6.32
C SER A 27 -7.67 -3.43 6.50
N TRP A 28 -7.27 -3.67 7.73
CA TRP A 28 -6.49 -4.85 8.08
C TRP A 28 -7.29 -5.63 9.10
N ARG A 29 -7.75 -6.81 8.70
CA ARG A 29 -8.60 -7.66 9.55
C ARG A 29 -9.75 -6.88 10.16
N GLY A 30 -10.39 -6.06 9.34
CA GLY A 30 -11.53 -5.28 9.77
C GLY A 30 -11.19 -3.94 10.41
N GLU A 31 -9.91 -3.72 10.70
CA GLU A 31 -9.48 -2.47 11.31
C GLU A 31 -9.18 -1.45 10.22
N PRO A 32 -9.90 -0.34 10.16
CA PRO A 32 -9.67 0.64 9.09
C PRO A 32 -8.28 1.24 9.16
N LEU A 33 -7.69 1.41 8.00
CA LEU A 33 -6.42 2.10 7.88
C LEU A 33 -6.77 3.51 7.41
N ASP A 34 -6.39 4.50 8.18
CA ASP A 34 -6.73 5.88 7.87
C ASP A 34 -5.67 6.45 6.95
N LEU A 35 -5.74 6.12 5.68
CA LEU A 35 -4.69 6.43 4.73
C LEU A 35 -4.94 7.73 3.99
N THR A 36 -3.85 8.45 3.70
CA THR A 36 -3.92 9.56 2.77
C THR A 36 -4.00 8.97 1.36
N PRO A 37 -4.40 9.76 0.36
CA PRO A 37 -4.47 9.24 -1.01
C PRO A 37 -3.16 8.65 -1.50
N ILE A 38 -2.04 9.24 -1.17
CA ILE A 38 -0.75 8.71 -1.61
C ILE A 38 -0.42 7.41 -0.89
N GLU A 39 -0.72 7.34 0.39
CA GLU A 39 -0.51 6.11 1.16
C GLU A 39 -1.38 5.00 0.61
N PHE A 40 -2.61 5.32 0.26
CA PHE A 40 -3.51 4.34 -0.32
C PHE A 40 -2.93 3.82 -1.63
N ARG A 41 -2.47 4.71 -2.50
CA ARG A 41 -1.90 4.29 -3.76
C ARG A 41 -0.66 3.44 -3.59
N LEU A 42 0.21 3.80 -2.67
CA LEU A 42 1.39 3.00 -2.40
C LEU A 42 1.02 1.60 -1.94
N LEU A 43 0.08 1.51 -1.02
CA LEU A 43 -0.34 0.21 -0.52
C LEU A 43 -0.97 -0.61 -1.64
N HIS A 44 -1.81 0.03 -2.44
CA HIS A 44 -2.49 -0.64 -3.54
C HIS A 44 -1.48 -1.21 -4.55
N ILE A 45 -0.49 -0.41 -4.91
CA ILE A 45 0.54 -0.86 -5.85
C ILE A 45 1.33 -2.03 -5.29
N LEU A 46 1.80 -1.87 -4.07
CA LEU A 46 2.67 -2.89 -3.48
C LEU A 46 1.92 -4.18 -3.17
N ALA A 47 0.73 -4.06 -2.64
CA ALA A 47 -0.02 -5.24 -2.23
C ALA A 47 -0.63 -6.00 -3.40
N ALA A 48 -0.79 -5.35 -4.54
CA ALA A 48 -1.32 -6.02 -5.71
C ALA A 48 -0.37 -7.11 -6.21
N GLN A 49 0.92 -6.97 -5.93
CA GLN A 49 1.90 -7.98 -6.30
C GLN A 49 2.85 -8.23 -5.13
N PRO A 50 2.39 -8.99 -4.15
CA PRO A 50 3.20 -9.26 -2.97
C PRO A 50 4.50 -9.96 -3.36
N GLY A 51 5.57 -9.57 -2.71
CA GLY A 51 6.88 -10.14 -2.98
C GLY A 51 7.64 -9.43 -4.10
N ARG A 52 6.96 -8.63 -4.90
CA ARG A 52 7.64 -7.91 -5.97
C ARG A 52 8.29 -6.66 -5.41
N VAL A 53 9.57 -6.45 -5.74
CA VAL A 53 10.30 -5.28 -5.31
C VAL A 53 10.08 -4.14 -6.30
N TYR A 54 9.70 -2.98 -5.78
CA TYR A 54 9.55 -1.79 -6.59
C TYR A 54 10.62 -0.79 -6.20
N ALA A 55 11.35 -0.29 -7.18
CA ALA A 55 12.33 0.76 -6.93
C ALA A 55 11.58 2.06 -6.61
N ARG A 56 12.23 2.96 -5.89
CA ARG A 56 11.60 4.24 -5.55
C ARG A 56 11.20 5.02 -6.78
N THR A 57 12.00 4.96 -7.83
CA THR A 57 11.68 5.66 -9.07
C THR A 57 10.45 5.06 -9.74
N GLN A 58 10.28 3.74 -9.65
CA GLN A 58 9.09 3.11 -10.20
C GLN A 58 7.85 3.55 -9.45
N LEU A 59 7.95 3.62 -8.12
CA LEU A 59 6.83 4.07 -7.32
C LEU A 59 6.49 5.52 -7.63
N LEU A 60 7.51 6.36 -7.82
CA LEU A 60 7.29 7.74 -8.19
C LEU A 60 6.50 7.84 -9.49
N ASP A 61 6.92 7.08 -10.50
CA ASP A 61 6.25 7.12 -11.79
C ASP A 61 4.79 6.73 -11.66
N LEU A 62 4.51 5.72 -10.85
CA LEU A 62 3.15 5.25 -10.67
C LEU A 62 2.31 6.22 -9.83
N LEU A 63 2.95 7.03 -9.00
CA LEU A 63 2.24 8.01 -8.20
C LEU A 63 1.99 9.33 -8.91
N HIS A 64 2.64 9.55 -10.03
CA HIS A 64 2.51 10.81 -10.74
C HIS A 64 1.24 10.92 -11.58
N VAL A 65 0.34 9.99 -11.41
CA VAL A 65 -0.88 9.94 -12.20
C VAL A 65 -1.75 11.17 -12.07
N ASP A 66 -1.71 11.82 -10.93
CA ASP A 66 -2.58 12.95 -10.68
C ASP A 66 -1.95 14.31 -10.95
N GLY A 67 -0.79 14.31 -11.55
CA GLY A 67 -0.11 15.57 -11.82
C GLY A 67 0.52 16.21 -10.61
N ARG A 68 0.51 15.53 -9.47
CA ARG A 68 1.15 16.07 -8.28
C ARG A 68 2.60 15.67 -8.28
N GLU A 69 3.43 16.58 -7.82
CA GLU A 69 4.83 16.27 -7.69
C GLU A 69 5.12 15.50 -6.43
N VAL A 70 5.70 14.34 -6.58
CA VAL A 70 6.13 13.53 -5.45
C VAL A 70 7.61 13.27 -5.66
N THR A 71 8.42 13.48 -4.64
CA THR A 71 9.86 13.25 -4.75
C THR A 71 10.20 11.88 -4.18
N GLU A 72 11.39 11.39 -4.46
CA GLU A 72 11.84 10.11 -3.91
C GLU A 72 11.86 10.16 -2.40
N ARG A 73 12.24 11.31 -1.85
CA ARG A 73 12.27 11.46 -0.41
C ARG A 73 10.86 11.38 0.17
N ALA A 74 9.89 11.92 -0.55
CA ALA A 74 8.51 11.87 -0.11
C ALA A 74 7.99 10.44 -0.11
N VAL A 75 8.44 9.61 -1.05
CA VAL A 75 8.05 8.22 -1.07
C VAL A 75 8.46 7.56 0.25
N ASP A 76 9.69 7.79 0.69
CA ASP A 76 10.16 7.21 1.94
C ASP A 76 9.31 7.66 3.12
N SER A 77 8.93 8.93 3.15
CA SER A 77 8.10 9.44 4.23
C SER A 77 6.72 8.81 4.23
N HIS A 78 6.14 8.68 3.05
CA HIS A 78 4.82 8.06 2.93
C HIS A 78 4.86 6.59 3.31
N ILE A 79 5.94 5.88 2.97
CA ILE A 79 6.10 4.49 3.36
C ILE A 79 6.20 4.38 4.87
N LYS A 80 6.95 5.28 5.49
CA LYS A 80 7.10 5.26 6.93
C LYS A 80 5.77 5.43 7.63
N ASN A 81 4.96 6.38 7.16
CA ASN A 81 3.65 6.62 7.73
C ASN A 81 2.71 5.45 7.48
N LEU A 82 2.78 4.87 6.31
CA LEU A 82 1.96 3.72 5.97
C LEU A 82 2.31 2.54 6.87
N ARG A 83 3.59 2.30 7.10
CA ARG A 83 4.03 1.23 8.00
C ARG A 83 3.48 1.43 9.39
N ARG A 84 3.51 2.66 9.87
CA ARG A 84 3.01 2.98 11.20
C ARG A 84 1.52 2.66 11.32
N LYS A 85 0.77 2.98 10.28
CA LYS A 85 -0.66 2.72 10.29
C LYS A 85 -0.96 1.23 10.24
N LEU A 86 -0.20 0.48 9.46
CA LEU A 86 -0.35 -0.97 9.41
C LEU A 86 -0.01 -1.58 10.78
N GLU A 87 1.02 -1.08 11.39
CA GLU A 87 1.44 -1.57 12.69
C GLU A 87 0.36 -1.32 13.74
N ARG A 88 -0.24 -0.15 13.73
CA ARG A 88 -1.32 0.16 14.66
C ARG A 88 -2.52 -0.74 14.48
N ALA A 89 -2.76 -1.17 13.27
CA ALA A 89 -3.87 -2.03 12.96
C ALA A 89 -3.59 -3.50 13.27
N GLY A 90 -2.38 -3.79 13.70
CA GLY A 90 -2.03 -5.15 14.07
C GLY A 90 -1.34 -5.96 12.99
N ALA A 91 -0.94 -5.31 11.91
CA ALA A 91 -0.30 -6.03 10.81
C ALA A 91 1.17 -6.34 11.05
N GLY A 92 1.73 -5.84 12.14
CA GLY A 92 3.13 -6.04 12.44
C GLY A 92 4.01 -5.00 11.77
N THR A 93 5.30 -5.12 11.94
CA THR A 93 6.23 -4.09 11.46
C THR A 93 6.83 -4.39 10.11
N ASP A 94 6.65 -5.62 9.61
CA ASP A 94 7.35 -6.06 8.41
C ASP A 94 6.49 -6.26 7.17
N ARG A 95 5.29 -5.69 7.14
CA ARG A 95 4.44 -5.86 5.95
C ARG A 95 5.00 -5.17 4.74
N ILE A 96 5.60 -4.00 4.92
CA ILE A 96 6.28 -3.34 3.82
C ILE A 96 7.76 -3.37 4.15
N ARG A 97 8.50 -4.16 3.40
CA ARG A 97 9.89 -4.38 3.66
C ARG A 97 10.76 -3.49 2.80
N SER A 98 11.79 -2.92 3.40
CA SER A 98 12.79 -2.17 2.66
C SER A 98 13.81 -3.15 2.11
N ILE A 99 14.10 -3.02 0.83
CA ILE A 99 15.18 -3.80 0.21
C ILE A 99 16.31 -2.82 0.02
N TYR A 100 17.32 -2.95 0.83
CA TYR A 100 18.39 -1.98 0.90
C TYR A 100 19.00 -1.69 -0.46
N GLY A 101 19.04 -0.42 -0.80
CA GLY A 101 19.62 0.01 -2.07
C GLY A 101 18.72 -0.22 -3.29
N VAL A 102 17.55 -0.79 -3.12
CA VAL A 102 16.66 -1.09 -4.24
C VAL A 102 15.31 -0.41 -4.10
N GLY A 103 14.57 -0.69 -3.05
CA GLY A 103 13.24 -0.12 -2.88
C GLY A 103 12.42 -0.84 -1.84
N TYR A 104 11.16 -1.12 -2.16
CA TYR A 104 10.22 -1.69 -1.20
C TYR A 104 9.42 -2.83 -1.79
N ARG A 105 8.91 -3.70 -0.93
CA ARG A 105 7.97 -4.74 -1.36
C ARG A 105 6.99 -5.03 -0.25
N PHE A 106 5.84 -5.56 -0.62
CA PHE A 106 4.83 -5.95 0.34
C PHE A 106 5.00 -7.43 0.67
N GLU A 107 4.96 -7.75 1.97
CA GLU A 107 5.08 -9.14 2.41
C GLU A 107 3.69 -9.62 2.79
N ARG A 108 3.35 -10.80 2.35
CA ARG A 108 2.06 -11.36 2.73
C ARG A 108 2.01 -11.73 4.17
#